data_5917bf4859aa58595b660c023dfde6d3
#
_entry.id   5917bf4859aa58595b660c023dfde6d3
#
_cell.length_a   1.000
_cell.length_b   1.000
_cell.length_c   1.000
_cell.angle_alpha   90.00
_cell.angle_beta   90.00
_cell.angle_gamma   90.00
#
_symmetry.space_group_name_H-M   'P 1'
#
loop_
_entity.id
_entity.type
_entity.pdbx_description
1 polymer ?
#
loop_
_entity_poly.entity_id
_entity_poly.type
_entity_poly.pdbx_seq_one_letter_code
_entity_poly.pdbx_strand_id
1 'polypeptide(L)'
;MKNTMKKPVSIPVEKLRPFEGHPFKVKDDEEMNNLIESVQTQGILSPLIVRPIESTEEYEVISGHRRLHAAVKAGIREVPALVVSLDRDAAAIVLVDSNLHREHILPSEKAFAYKMKAEALAHQGFRADLTSDQLGPKLTVEMISESDSASQVKRYIRLTNLIPEILQYVDEGRISFTPAVELSYLNEQEQYDLLEQMELNDCTPSLSQACRFKKISQEEGLTPEVIATVMSEEKANQREMFKVPMERIRQYVPNANAKQAEDFVLKACEHYRKFLIRQRNRDER
;
A
#
# COMPACT_ATOMS: atom_id res chain seq x y z
N MET A 1 26.89 -26.37 11.62
CA MET A 1 25.99 -27.28 10.89
C MET A 1 26.46 -27.36 9.44
N LYS A 2 26.81 -28.58 8.94
CA LYS A 2 27.28 -28.77 7.57
C LYS A 2 26.13 -28.44 6.59
N ASN A 3 26.27 -27.35 5.85
CA ASN A 3 25.38 -26.95 4.78
C ASN A 3 25.55 -27.93 3.62
N THR A 4 24.84 -29.05 3.65
CA THR A 4 24.81 -30.00 2.55
C THR A 4 23.97 -29.36 1.44
N MET A 5 24.61 -28.76 0.43
CA MET A 5 23.92 -28.28 -0.75
C MET A 5 23.09 -29.44 -1.33
N LYS A 6 21.78 -29.42 -1.09
CA LYS A 6 20.87 -30.38 -1.70
C LYS A 6 20.94 -30.18 -3.23
N LYS A 7 21.19 -31.25 -3.97
CA LYS A 7 21.20 -31.18 -5.44
C LYS A 7 19.75 -30.94 -5.92
N PRO A 8 19.57 -30.10 -6.95
CA PRO A 8 18.24 -29.95 -7.57
C PRO A 8 17.73 -31.29 -8.07
N VAL A 9 16.45 -31.55 -7.89
CA VAL A 9 15.73 -32.71 -8.43
C VAL A 9 14.73 -32.22 -9.47
N SER A 10 14.50 -33.04 -10.51
CA SER A 10 13.46 -32.75 -11.49
C SER A 10 12.11 -33.15 -10.91
N ILE A 11 11.15 -32.22 -10.89
CA ILE A 11 9.79 -32.46 -10.39
C ILE A 11 8.78 -32.15 -11.48
N PRO A 12 7.81 -33.05 -11.72
CA PRO A 12 6.71 -32.78 -12.63
C PRO A 12 5.90 -31.54 -12.20
N VAL A 13 5.61 -30.67 -13.17
CA VAL A 13 4.89 -29.42 -12.90
C VAL A 13 3.51 -29.67 -12.30
N GLU A 14 2.87 -30.77 -12.68
CA GLU A 14 1.57 -31.20 -12.14
C GLU A 14 1.57 -31.52 -10.63
N LYS A 15 2.75 -31.84 -10.05
CA LYS A 15 2.92 -32.07 -8.61
C LYS A 15 3.26 -30.79 -7.83
N LEU A 16 3.37 -29.64 -8.48
CA LEU A 16 3.69 -28.37 -7.86
C LEU A 16 2.43 -27.55 -7.60
N ARG A 17 2.28 -27.09 -6.37
CA ARG A 17 1.19 -26.21 -5.95
C ARG A 17 1.74 -24.83 -5.56
N PRO A 18 1.06 -23.75 -5.93
CA PRO A 18 1.42 -22.44 -5.39
C PRO A 18 1.25 -22.42 -3.88
N PHE A 19 2.04 -21.58 -3.18
CA PHE A 19 1.89 -21.38 -1.75
C PHE A 19 0.51 -20.81 -1.45
N GLU A 20 -0.24 -21.44 -0.55
CA GLU A 20 -1.57 -20.99 -0.19
C GLU A 20 -1.51 -19.61 0.49
N GLY A 21 -2.31 -18.66 -0.01
CA GLY A 21 -2.29 -17.27 0.47
C GLY A 21 -1.07 -16.46 -0.01
N HIS A 22 -0.38 -16.89 -1.08
CA HIS A 22 0.77 -16.18 -1.65
C HIS A 22 0.45 -14.70 -1.90
N PRO A 23 1.11 -13.74 -1.23
CA PRO A 23 0.72 -12.34 -1.28
C PRO A 23 1.12 -11.62 -2.58
N PHE A 24 2.11 -12.14 -3.30
CA PHE A 24 2.67 -11.49 -4.48
C PHE A 24 2.00 -11.98 -5.75
N LYS A 25 1.40 -11.06 -6.51
CA LYS A 25 0.69 -11.37 -7.76
C LYS A 25 1.68 -11.75 -8.87
N VAL A 26 1.39 -12.81 -9.60
CA VAL A 26 2.10 -13.15 -10.84
C VAL A 26 1.32 -12.51 -11.97
N LYS A 27 1.91 -11.49 -12.64
CA LYS A 27 1.28 -10.76 -13.73
C LYS A 27 1.78 -11.31 -15.07
N ASP A 28 0.89 -11.32 -16.05
CA ASP A 28 1.20 -11.60 -17.46
C ASP A 28 1.56 -10.26 -18.15
N ASP A 29 2.75 -9.79 -17.88
CA ASP A 29 3.34 -8.56 -18.43
C ASP A 29 4.43 -8.89 -19.48
N GLU A 30 5.03 -7.87 -20.06
CA GLU A 30 6.13 -8.01 -21.04
C GLU A 30 7.33 -8.75 -20.46
N GLU A 31 7.65 -8.50 -19.18
CA GLU A 31 8.72 -9.23 -18.49
C GLU A 31 8.40 -10.74 -18.35
N MET A 32 7.13 -11.09 -18.17
CA MET A 32 6.70 -12.47 -18.13
C MET A 32 6.84 -13.13 -19.52
N ASN A 33 6.50 -12.42 -20.60
CA ASN A 33 6.68 -12.93 -21.96
C ASN A 33 8.17 -13.19 -22.25
N ASN A 34 9.05 -12.27 -21.88
CA ASN A 34 10.50 -12.45 -21.99
C ASN A 34 11.01 -13.65 -21.17
N LEU A 35 10.45 -13.84 -19.97
CA LEU A 35 10.78 -14.98 -19.13
C LEU A 35 10.30 -16.31 -19.76
N ILE A 36 9.11 -16.35 -20.37
CA ILE A 36 8.58 -17.53 -21.08
C ILE A 36 9.51 -17.90 -22.24
N GLU A 37 9.93 -16.94 -23.06
CA GLU A 37 10.86 -17.16 -24.17
C GLU A 37 12.21 -17.69 -23.69
N SER A 38 12.76 -17.09 -22.63
CA SER A 38 13.99 -17.56 -22.01
C SER A 38 13.87 -19.00 -21.50
N VAL A 39 12.75 -19.30 -20.83
CA VAL A 39 12.48 -20.66 -20.30
C VAL A 39 12.29 -21.68 -21.43
N GLN A 40 11.69 -21.30 -22.56
CA GLN A 40 11.56 -22.16 -23.74
C GLN A 40 12.90 -22.50 -24.38
N THR A 41 13.82 -21.55 -24.42
CA THR A 41 15.11 -21.69 -25.11
C THR A 41 16.19 -22.31 -24.22
N GLN A 42 16.25 -21.95 -22.95
CA GLN A 42 17.34 -22.31 -22.04
C GLN A 42 16.90 -23.19 -20.86
N GLY A 43 15.58 -23.41 -20.71
CA GLY A 43 15.04 -24.05 -19.51
C GLY A 43 15.11 -23.15 -18.29
N ILE A 44 14.85 -23.73 -17.13
CA ILE A 44 14.97 -23.04 -15.83
C ILE A 44 16.39 -23.17 -15.29
N LEU A 45 17.18 -22.12 -15.42
CA LEU A 45 18.57 -22.09 -14.96
C LEU A 45 18.70 -22.07 -13.42
N SER A 46 17.81 -21.36 -12.74
CA SER A 46 17.79 -21.29 -11.28
C SER A 46 16.65 -22.14 -10.73
N PRO A 47 16.93 -23.20 -9.93
CA PRO A 47 15.89 -24.12 -9.46
C PRO A 47 14.86 -23.41 -8.58
N LEU A 48 13.63 -23.94 -8.58
CA LEU A 48 12.58 -23.53 -7.63
C LEU A 48 12.96 -24.01 -6.22
N ILE A 49 12.43 -23.36 -5.19
CA ILE A 49 12.49 -23.85 -3.82
C ILE A 49 11.10 -24.34 -3.44
N VAL A 50 11.02 -25.60 -3.03
CA VAL A 50 9.74 -26.25 -2.73
C VAL A 50 9.83 -27.03 -1.42
N ARG A 51 8.69 -27.22 -0.74
CA ARG A 51 8.57 -28.13 0.40
C ARG A 51 7.56 -29.25 0.09
N PRO A 52 7.70 -30.44 0.66
CA PRO A 52 6.69 -31.46 0.54
C PRO A 52 5.42 -31.05 1.30
N ILE A 53 4.25 -31.37 0.74
CA ILE A 53 2.97 -31.25 1.42
C ILE A 53 2.72 -32.56 2.17
N GLU A 54 2.44 -32.47 3.46
CA GLU A 54 2.22 -33.64 4.31
C GLU A 54 1.09 -34.52 3.76
N SER A 55 1.28 -35.83 3.84
CA SER A 55 0.32 -36.85 3.41
C SER A 55 -0.01 -36.85 1.91
N THR A 56 0.79 -36.18 1.08
CA THR A 56 0.61 -36.17 -0.39
C THR A 56 1.97 -36.41 -1.08
N GLU A 57 1.91 -36.66 -2.40
CA GLU A 57 3.12 -36.66 -3.25
C GLU A 57 3.37 -35.29 -3.91
N GLU A 58 2.71 -34.24 -3.45
CA GLU A 58 2.79 -32.89 -4.00
C GLU A 58 3.76 -32.01 -3.24
N TYR A 59 4.18 -30.94 -3.88
CA TYR A 59 5.11 -29.97 -3.32
C TYR A 59 4.53 -28.58 -3.39
N GLU A 60 4.68 -27.79 -2.34
CA GLU A 60 4.32 -26.40 -2.30
C GLU A 60 5.52 -25.52 -2.64
N VAL A 61 5.33 -24.58 -3.56
CA VAL A 61 6.39 -23.70 -4.06
C VAL A 61 6.59 -22.54 -3.11
N ILE A 62 7.78 -22.44 -2.49
CA ILE A 62 8.17 -21.34 -1.60
C ILE A 62 8.76 -20.18 -2.40
N SER A 63 9.62 -20.48 -3.39
CA SER A 63 10.24 -19.46 -4.23
C SER A 63 10.31 -19.89 -5.69
N GLY A 64 10.05 -18.97 -6.60
CA GLY A 64 10.09 -19.19 -8.04
C GLY A 64 8.71 -19.26 -8.70
N HIS A 65 7.66 -18.69 -8.13
CA HIS A 65 6.30 -18.69 -8.70
C HIS A 65 6.24 -18.14 -10.13
N ARG A 66 6.98 -17.07 -10.46
CA ARG A 66 7.07 -16.56 -11.84
C ARG A 66 7.72 -17.57 -12.79
N ARG A 67 8.76 -18.32 -12.34
CA ARG A 67 9.42 -19.36 -13.13
C ARG A 67 8.51 -20.57 -13.35
N LEU A 68 7.76 -20.97 -12.31
CA LEU A 68 6.75 -22.02 -12.46
C LEU A 68 5.68 -21.60 -13.46
N HIS A 69 5.15 -20.38 -13.35
CA HIS A 69 4.13 -19.86 -14.27
C HIS A 69 4.65 -19.82 -15.72
N ALA A 70 5.87 -19.33 -15.92
CA ALA A 70 6.51 -19.34 -17.24
C ALA A 70 6.71 -20.77 -17.78
N ALA A 71 7.12 -21.73 -16.94
CA ALA A 71 7.28 -23.13 -17.34
C ALA A 71 5.95 -23.77 -17.79
N VAL A 72 4.86 -23.52 -17.06
CA VAL A 72 3.52 -23.98 -17.44
C VAL A 72 3.13 -23.42 -18.81
N LYS A 73 3.30 -22.11 -19.02
CA LYS A 73 2.99 -21.45 -20.31
C LYS A 73 3.91 -21.90 -21.44
N ALA A 74 5.15 -22.23 -21.14
CA ALA A 74 6.13 -22.76 -22.07
C ALA A 74 5.90 -24.25 -22.42
N GLY A 75 4.96 -24.92 -21.74
CA GLY A 75 4.68 -26.34 -21.94
C GLY A 75 5.75 -27.30 -21.39
N ILE A 76 6.56 -26.85 -20.47
CA ILE A 76 7.59 -27.66 -19.81
C ILE A 76 6.93 -28.60 -18.80
N ARG A 77 7.26 -29.89 -18.88
CA ARG A 77 6.65 -30.94 -18.05
C ARG A 77 7.34 -31.11 -16.70
N GLU A 78 8.63 -30.87 -16.64
CA GLU A 78 9.44 -31.04 -15.44
C GLU A 78 10.33 -29.83 -15.20
N VAL A 79 10.50 -29.43 -13.96
CA VAL A 79 11.31 -28.27 -13.57
C VAL A 79 12.31 -28.63 -12.47
N PRO A 80 13.52 -28.06 -12.48
CA PRO A 80 14.49 -28.27 -11.42
C PRO A 80 14.01 -27.57 -10.14
N ALA A 81 14.03 -28.31 -9.03
CA ALA A 81 13.62 -27.80 -7.72
C ALA A 81 14.53 -28.27 -6.60
N LEU A 82 14.75 -27.42 -5.61
CA LEU A 82 15.39 -27.74 -4.35
C LEU A 82 14.32 -28.06 -3.31
N VAL A 83 14.28 -29.32 -2.88
CA VAL A 83 13.35 -29.75 -1.82
C VAL A 83 13.92 -29.42 -0.46
N VAL A 84 13.24 -28.56 0.30
CA VAL A 84 13.59 -28.16 1.66
C VAL A 84 12.58 -28.74 2.66
N SER A 85 13.08 -29.16 3.82
CA SER A 85 12.21 -29.63 4.90
C SER A 85 11.94 -28.46 5.84
N LEU A 86 10.89 -27.70 5.52
CA LEU A 86 10.39 -26.58 6.31
C LEU A 86 8.93 -26.85 6.66
N ASP A 87 8.53 -26.50 7.87
CA ASP A 87 7.12 -26.38 8.22
C ASP A 87 6.48 -25.20 7.48
N ARG A 88 5.17 -25.02 7.60
CA ARG A 88 4.44 -23.97 6.88
C ARG A 88 4.87 -22.56 7.29
N ASP A 89 5.10 -22.35 8.60
CA ASP A 89 5.44 -21.02 9.12
C ASP A 89 6.86 -20.61 8.70
N ALA A 90 7.84 -21.53 8.82
CA ALA A 90 9.18 -21.27 8.32
C ALA A 90 9.21 -21.04 6.80
N ALA A 91 8.38 -21.76 6.04
CA ALA A 91 8.26 -21.55 4.61
C ALA A 91 7.64 -20.20 4.26
N ALA A 92 6.61 -19.75 5.01
CA ALA A 92 6.00 -18.44 4.84
C ALA A 92 7.00 -17.30 5.09
N ILE A 93 7.84 -17.43 6.13
CA ILE A 93 8.89 -16.45 6.42
C ILE A 93 9.89 -16.37 5.26
N VAL A 94 10.39 -17.50 4.78
CA VAL A 94 11.33 -17.56 3.64
C VAL A 94 10.71 -16.97 2.37
N LEU A 95 9.44 -17.28 2.11
CA LEU A 95 8.70 -16.73 0.97
C LEU A 95 8.64 -15.20 1.04
N VAL A 96 8.25 -14.65 2.17
CA VAL A 96 8.14 -13.20 2.37
C VAL A 96 9.51 -12.54 2.24
N ASP A 97 10.54 -13.04 2.94
CA ASP A 97 11.87 -12.45 2.92
C ASP A 97 12.50 -12.43 1.53
N SER A 98 12.32 -13.52 0.75
CA SER A 98 12.83 -13.59 -0.61
C SER A 98 12.16 -12.60 -1.59
N ASN A 99 11.01 -12.03 -1.24
CA ASN A 99 10.24 -11.13 -2.10
C ASN A 99 10.24 -9.66 -1.63
N LEU A 100 10.48 -9.40 -0.33
CA LEU A 100 10.49 -8.02 0.21
C LEU A 100 11.61 -7.14 -0.35
N HIS A 101 12.64 -7.73 -0.97
CA HIS A 101 13.75 -7.01 -1.60
C HIS A 101 13.51 -6.62 -3.06
N ARG A 102 12.30 -6.87 -3.61
CA ARG A 102 11.96 -6.43 -4.98
C ARG A 102 11.83 -4.92 -5.05
N GLU A 103 12.27 -4.33 -6.16
CA GLU A 103 12.20 -2.87 -6.37
C GLU A 103 10.77 -2.33 -6.41
N HIS A 104 9.83 -3.12 -6.95
CA HIS A 104 8.43 -2.73 -7.10
C HIS A 104 7.51 -3.76 -6.44
N ILE A 105 7.03 -3.43 -5.24
CA ILE A 105 6.03 -4.20 -4.48
C ILE A 105 4.81 -3.32 -4.31
N LEU A 106 3.63 -3.83 -4.68
CA LEU A 106 2.38 -3.12 -4.48
C LEU A 106 2.09 -2.95 -2.98
N PRO A 107 1.42 -1.86 -2.56
CA PRO A 107 1.01 -1.67 -1.17
C PRO A 107 0.21 -2.84 -0.60
N SER A 108 -0.70 -3.43 -1.39
CA SER A 108 -1.46 -4.63 -1.00
C SER A 108 -0.55 -5.84 -0.79
N GLU A 109 0.37 -6.10 -1.71
CA GLU A 109 1.31 -7.22 -1.60
C GLU A 109 2.15 -7.11 -0.34
N LYS A 110 2.66 -5.91 -0.05
CA LYS A 110 3.47 -5.63 1.15
C LYS A 110 2.63 -5.79 2.42
N ALA A 111 1.37 -5.36 2.40
CA ALA A 111 0.44 -5.51 3.52
C ALA A 111 0.19 -6.98 3.87
N PHE A 112 -0.18 -7.80 2.88
CA PHE A 112 -0.41 -9.22 3.09
C PHE A 112 0.86 -10.00 3.40
N ALA A 113 2.01 -9.61 2.83
CA ALA A 113 3.31 -10.21 3.15
C ALA A 113 3.69 -10.00 4.63
N TYR A 114 3.56 -8.77 5.13
CA TYR A 114 3.82 -8.49 6.54
C TYR A 114 2.82 -9.20 7.46
N LYS A 115 1.54 -9.27 7.10
CA LYS A 115 0.54 -10.02 7.86
C LYS A 115 0.92 -11.50 7.93
N MET A 116 1.22 -12.14 6.80
CA MET A 116 1.61 -13.54 6.73
C MET A 116 2.85 -13.82 7.59
N LYS A 117 3.90 -12.99 7.49
CA LYS A 117 5.11 -13.17 8.29
C LYS A 117 4.87 -12.97 9.78
N ALA A 118 4.01 -11.99 10.15
CA ALA A 118 3.65 -11.75 11.53
C ALA A 118 2.88 -12.94 12.15
N GLU A 119 1.94 -13.52 11.41
CA GLU A 119 1.18 -14.70 11.80
C GLU A 119 2.11 -15.92 11.98
N ALA A 120 2.99 -16.16 11.01
CA ALA A 120 3.98 -17.24 11.08
C ALA A 120 4.90 -17.12 12.30
N LEU A 121 5.41 -15.91 12.59
CA LEU A 121 6.22 -15.66 13.78
C LEU A 121 5.42 -15.86 15.08
N ALA A 122 4.16 -15.46 15.12
CA ALA A 122 3.30 -15.64 16.28
C ALA A 122 3.07 -17.14 16.60
N HIS A 123 2.88 -17.98 15.57
CA HIS A 123 2.76 -19.44 15.73
C HIS A 123 4.05 -20.08 16.28
N GLN A 124 5.20 -19.53 15.92
CA GLN A 124 6.50 -20.00 16.45
C GLN A 124 6.80 -19.52 17.89
N GLY A 125 5.81 -18.89 18.56
CA GLY A 125 5.94 -18.43 19.95
C GLY A 125 6.44 -17.00 20.10
N PHE A 126 6.66 -16.28 19.01
CA PHE A 126 6.94 -14.85 19.04
C PHE A 126 5.62 -14.09 19.08
N ARG A 127 5.19 -13.62 20.25
CA ARG A 127 3.97 -12.80 20.38
C ARG A 127 4.18 -11.42 19.76
N ALA A 128 3.62 -11.21 18.59
CA ALA A 128 3.45 -9.87 18.02
C ALA A 128 2.11 -9.30 18.49
N ASP A 129 2.15 -8.34 19.41
CA ASP A 129 0.95 -7.57 19.78
C ASP A 129 0.67 -6.55 18.66
N LEU A 130 -0.01 -7.02 17.61
CA LEU A 130 -0.32 -6.22 16.41
C LEU A 130 -1.53 -5.30 16.61
N THR A 131 -2.29 -5.50 17.71
CA THR A 131 -3.58 -4.83 17.93
C THR A 131 -3.58 -3.77 19.04
N SER A 132 -2.55 -3.72 19.90
CA SER A 132 -2.47 -2.72 20.96
C SER A 132 -1.46 -1.63 20.62
N ASP A 133 -1.84 -0.36 20.85
CA ASP A 133 -0.92 0.79 20.83
C ASP A 133 0.12 0.75 21.97
N GLN A 134 0.05 -0.26 22.84
CA GLN A 134 1.00 -0.48 23.93
C GLN A 134 2.15 -1.37 23.44
N LEU A 135 3.34 -0.86 23.61
CA LEU A 135 4.64 -1.44 23.28
C LEU A 135 4.78 -2.90 23.73
N GLY A 136 4.40 -3.84 22.86
CA GLY A 136 4.90 -5.21 22.90
C GLY A 136 6.39 -5.24 22.47
N PRO A 137 7.16 -6.28 22.76
CA PRO A 137 8.61 -6.24 22.61
C PRO A 137 9.02 -5.83 21.19
N LYS A 138 9.84 -4.79 21.08
CA LYS A 138 10.44 -4.25 19.83
C LYS A 138 11.03 -5.32 18.92
N LEU A 139 11.48 -6.44 19.49
CA LEU A 139 12.08 -7.56 18.77
C LEU A 139 11.19 -8.17 17.69
N THR A 140 9.87 -8.23 17.90
CA THR A 140 8.99 -8.95 16.97
C THR A 140 8.74 -8.20 15.66
N VAL A 141 8.72 -6.86 15.69
CA VAL A 141 8.49 -6.06 14.47
C VAL A 141 9.79 -5.88 13.69
N GLU A 142 10.93 -5.78 14.36
CA GLU A 142 12.26 -5.81 13.72
C GLU A 142 12.51 -7.13 12.98
N MET A 143 11.92 -8.24 13.45
CA MET A 143 11.96 -9.53 12.74
C MET A 143 11.06 -9.57 11.49
N ILE A 144 10.02 -8.72 11.41
CA ILE A 144 9.12 -8.70 10.24
C ILE A 144 9.76 -7.94 9.08
N SER A 145 10.45 -6.84 9.34
CA SER A 145 11.10 -6.06 8.31
C SER A 145 12.40 -5.43 8.82
N GLU A 146 13.45 -5.52 8.02
CA GLU A 146 14.72 -4.83 8.24
C GLU A 146 14.71 -3.39 7.72
N SER A 147 13.83 -3.08 6.77
CA SER A 147 13.80 -1.78 6.06
C SER A 147 12.74 -0.82 6.60
N ASP A 148 11.60 -1.35 7.09
CA ASP A 148 10.49 -0.52 7.57
C ASP A 148 10.44 -0.46 9.09
N SER A 149 10.09 0.72 9.61
CA SER A 149 9.89 0.89 11.06
C SER A 149 8.68 0.07 11.56
N ALA A 150 8.67 -0.24 12.85
CA ALA A 150 7.56 -0.92 13.51
C ALA A 150 6.20 -0.27 13.24
N SER A 151 6.17 1.07 13.28
CA SER A 151 4.96 1.84 12.98
C SER A 151 4.53 1.66 11.52
N GLN A 152 5.47 1.64 10.58
CA GLN A 152 5.18 1.46 9.16
C GLN A 152 4.66 0.05 8.86
N VAL A 153 5.26 -0.98 9.46
CA VAL A 153 4.77 -2.38 9.34
C VAL A 153 3.33 -2.50 9.82
N LYS A 154 2.99 -1.95 11.00
CA LYS A 154 1.62 -1.95 11.52
C LYS A 154 0.64 -1.25 10.58
N ARG A 155 1.05 -0.13 9.98
CA ARG A 155 0.22 0.61 9.01
C ARG A 155 0.00 -0.19 7.72
N TYR A 156 1.01 -0.92 7.22
CA TYR A 156 0.81 -1.83 6.09
C TYR A 156 -0.14 -2.96 6.43
N ILE A 157 0.07 -3.67 7.54
CA ILE A 157 -0.83 -4.74 7.99
C ILE A 157 -2.27 -4.23 8.10
N ARG A 158 -2.46 -2.99 8.57
CA ARG A 158 -3.77 -2.38 8.68
C ARG A 158 -4.52 -2.30 7.33
N LEU A 159 -3.82 -2.12 6.20
CA LEU A 159 -4.43 -2.10 4.87
C LEU A 159 -5.17 -3.40 4.53
N THR A 160 -4.82 -4.53 5.16
CA THR A 160 -5.53 -5.80 4.93
C THR A 160 -6.97 -5.81 5.42
N ASN A 161 -7.42 -4.76 6.13
CA ASN A 161 -8.81 -4.57 6.55
C ASN A 161 -9.63 -3.77 5.52
N LEU A 162 -9.01 -3.31 4.43
CA LEU A 162 -9.75 -2.68 3.33
C LEU A 162 -10.43 -3.73 2.47
N ILE A 163 -11.61 -3.40 1.94
CA ILE A 163 -12.26 -4.21 0.90
C ILE A 163 -11.36 -4.25 -0.35
N PRO A 164 -11.43 -5.34 -1.14
CA PRO A 164 -10.54 -5.54 -2.29
C PRO A 164 -10.53 -4.37 -3.28
N GLU A 165 -11.69 -3.75 -3.53
CA GLU A 165 -11.88 -2.67 -4.48
C GLU A 165 -11.14 -1.39 -4.03
N ILE A 166 -11.27 -1.00 -2.76
CA ILE A 166 -10.54 0.16 -2.21
C ILE A 166 -9.04 -0.14 -2.18
N LEU A 167 -8.65 -1.37 -1.84
CA LEU A 167 -7.26 -1.76 -1.84
C LEU A 167 -6.65 -1.74 -3.26
N GLN A 168 -7.45 -2.05 -4.28
CA GLN A 168 -7.04 -1.90 -5.68
C GLN A 168 -6.78 -0.42 -6.01
N TYR A 169 -7.61 0.52 -5.55
CA TYR A 169 -7.37 1.96 -5.75
C TYR A 169 -6.07 2.44 -5.09
N VAL A 170 -5.67 1.80 -3.99
CA VAL A 170 -4.36 2.06 -3.36
C VAL A 170 -3.22 1.53 -4.23
N ASP A 171 -3.34 0.33 -4.79
CA ASP A 171 -2.35 -0.27 -5.69
C ASP A 171 -2.19 0.53 -6.99
N GLU A 172 -3.28 1.12 -7.50
CA GLU A 172 -3.30 1.99 -8.66
C GLU A 172 -2.79 3.42 -8.37
N GLY A 173 -2.54 3.75 -7.10
CA GLY A 173 -2.12 5.09 -6.68
C GLY A 173 -3.23 6.15 -6.69
N ARG A 174 -4.49 5.77 -6.90
CA ARG A 174 -5.66 6.67 -6.84
C ARG A 174 -5.94 7.12 -5.41
N ILE A 175 -5.70 6.25 -4.43
CA ILE A 175 -5.72 6.58 -3.00
C ILE A 175 -4.30 6.47 -2.45
N SER A 176 -3.79 7.55 -1.85
CA SER A 176 -2.48 7.54 -1.23
C SER A 176 -2.46 6.67 0.03
N PHE A 177 -1.29 6.16 0.40
CA PHE A 177 -1.11 5.25 1.53
C PHE A 177 -1.70 5.76 2.86
N THR A 178 -1.47 7.03 3.20
CA THR A 178 -1.93 7.57 4.49
C THR A 178 -3.45 7.68 4.60
N PRO A 179 -4.21 8.25 3.64
CA PRO A 179 -5.66 8.14 3.63
C PRO A 179 -6.17 6.71 3.69
N ALA A 180 -5.57 5.78 2.94
CA ALA A 180 -5.96 4.37 2.94
C ALA A 180 -5.88 3.73 4.33
N VAL A 181 -4.82 4.03 5.09
CA VAL A 181 -4.68 3.57 6.48
C VAL A 181 -5.81 4.12 7.36
N GLU A 182 -6.23 5.37 7.19
CA GLU A 182 -7.36 5.92 7.94
C GLU A 182 -8.70 5.27 7.53
N LEU A 183 -8.90 5.01 6.24
CA LEU A 183 -10.10 4.32 5.73
C LEU A 183 -10.20 2.88 6.22
N SER A 184 -9.09 2.21 6.50
CA SER A 184 -9.08 0.84 7.01
C SER A 184 -9.66 0.69 8.43
N TYR A 185 -10.03 1.79 9.09
CA TYR A 185 -10.75 1.79 10.37
C TYR A 185 -12.27 1.75 10.21
N LEU A 186 -12.78 1.99 9.00
CA LEU A 186 -14.20 1.86 8.68
C LEU A 186 -14.60 0.39 8.68
N ASN A 187 -15.86 0.11 9.04
CA ASN A 187 -16.41 -1.23 8.88
C ASN A 187 -16.65 -1.54 7.39
N GLU A 188 -16.91 -2.81 7.08
CA GLU A 188 -17.05 -3.28 5.70
C GLU A 188 -18.18 -2.57 4.96
N GLN A 189 -19.34 -2.37 5.59
CA GLN A 189 -20.48 -1.67 4.97
C GLN A 189 -20.15 -0.20 4.68
N GLU A 190 -19.53 0.50 5.62
CA GLU A 190 -19.11 1.89 5.44
C GLU A 190 -18.08 2.04 4.30
N GLN A 191 -17.24 1.03 4.10
CA GLN A 191 -16.29 1.01 2.99
C GLN A 191 -17.00 0.84 1.63
N TYR A 192 -18.03 -0.01 1.55
CA TYR A 192 -18.84 -0.14 0.33
C TYR A 192 -19.65 1.13 0.06
N ASP A 193 -20.24 1.75 1.08
CA ASP A 193 -20.96 3.01 0.94
C ASP A 193 -20.03 4.14 0.45
N LEU A 194 -18.78 4.15 0.96
CA LEU A 194 -17.76 5.09 0.49
C LEU A 194 -17.35 4.81 -0.96
N LEU A 195 -17.18 3.54 -1.33
CA LEU A 195 -16.83 3.14 -2.69
C LEU A 195 -17.89 3.60 -3.68
N GLU A 196 -19.18 3.42 -3.38
CA GLU A 196 -20.28 3.90 -4.20
C GLU A 196 -20.20 5.42 -4.42
N GLN A 197 -19.94 6.20 -3.36
CA GLN A 197 -19.79 7.65 -3.47
C GLN A 197 -18.55 8.07 -4.27
N MET A 198 -17.46 7.30 -4.17
CA MET A 198 -16.26 7.54 -4.97
C MET A 198 -16.50 7.31 -6.46
N GLU A 199 -17.26 6.28 -6.82
CA GLU A 199 -17.62 5.96 -8.20
C GLU A 199 -18.60 6.97 -8.78
N LEU A 200 -19.64 7.35 -8.02
CA LEU A 200 -20.62 8.36 -8.43
C LEU A 200 -20.00 9.72 -8.74
N ASN A 201 -18.99 10.13 -7.97
CA ASN A 201 -18.38 11.46 -8.07
C ASN A 201 -17.03 11.43 -8.82
N ASP A 202 -16.57 10.27 -9.29
CA ASP A 202 -15.23 10.07 -9.87
C ASP A 202 -14.13 10.75 -9.05
N CYS A 203 -14.18 10.59 -7.72
CA CYS A 203 -13.23 11.22 -6.82
C CYS A 203 -12.87 10.32 -5.65
N THR A 204 -11.65 10.48 -5.13
CA THR A 204 -11.16 9.75 -3.95
C THR A 204 -11.04 10.68 -2.75
N PRO A 205 -11.22 10.21 -1.50
CA PRO A 205 -11.14 11.04 -0.32
C PRO A 205 -9.73 11.58 -0.08
N SER A 206 -9.64 12.83 0.34
CA SER A 206 -8.40 13.43 0.86
C SER A 206 -8.07 12.88 2.24
N LEU A 207 -6.83 13.13 2.73
CA LEU A 207 -6.45 12.72 4.07
C LEU A 207 -7.37 13.33 5.16
N SER A 208 -7.75 14.59 5.01
CA SER A 208 -8.64 15.26 5.98
C SER A 208 -10.04 14.62 6.00
N GLN A 209 -10.57 14.26 4.83
CA GLN A 209 -11.84 13.54 4.72
C GLN A 209 -11.74 12.14 5.30
N ALA A 210 -10.67 11.38 5.01
CA ALA A 210 -10.44 10.04 5.55
C ALA A 210 -10.34 10.05 7.10
N CYS A 211 -9.60 11.00 7.68
CA CYS A 211 -9.54 11.19 9.14
C CYS A 211 -10.92 11.52 9.73
N ARG A 212 -11.72 12.33 9.04
CA ARG A 212 -13.07 12.70 9.48
C ARG A 212 -14.01 11.49 9.41
N PHE A 213 -13.97 10.70 8.34
CA PHE A 213 -14.75 9.47 8.22
C PHE A 213 -14.44 8.51 9.36
N LYS A 214 -13.16 8.24 9.63
CA LYS A 214 -12.74 7.42 10.76
C LYS A 214 -13.32 7.92 12.08
N LYS A 215 -13.23 9.23 12.34
CA LYS A 215 -13.74 9.82 13.59
C LYS A 215 -15.23 9.62 13.72
N ILE A 216 -16.02 9.94 12.69
CA ILE A 216 -17.48 9.79 12.69
C ILE A 216 -17.87 8.33 12.84
N SER A 217 -17.21 7.41 12.11
CA SER A 217 -17.44 5.97 12.22
C SER A 217 -17.24 5.45 13.65
N GLN A 218 -16.24 5.97 14.38
CA GLN A 218 -15.94 5.56 15.76
C GLN A 218 -16.89 6.16 16.81
N GLU A 219 -17.47 7.35 16.55
CA GLU A 219 -18.33 8.07 17.51
C GLU A 219 -19.81 7.73 17.32
N GLU A 220 -20.32 7.81 16.10
CA GLU A 220 -21.76 7.78 15.81
C GLU A 220 -22.16 6.76 14.73
N GLY A 221 -21.17 6.21 14.02
CA GLY A 221 -21.37 5.44 12.79
C GLY A 221 -21.46 6.35 11.55
N LEU A 222 -20.96 5.84 10.43
CA LEU A 222 -20.89 6.60 9.19
C LEU A 222 -22.04 6.19 8.26
N THR A 223 -22.89 7.17 7.86
CA THR A 223 -24.01 6.92 6.95
C THR A 223 -23.69 7.41 5.52
N PRO A 224 -24.36 6.86 4.49
CA PRO A 224 -24.15 7.28 3.09
C PRO A 224 -24.37 8.78 2.87
N GLU A 225 -25.32 9.41 3.58
CA GLU A 225 -25.63 10.83 3.45
C GLU A 225 -24.48 11.69 4.01
N VAL A 226 -23.87 11.25 5.11
CA VAL A 226 -22.69 11.92 5.70
C VAL A 226 -21.50 11.77 4.78
N ILE A 227 -21.28 10.59 4.19
CA ILE A 227 -20.21 10.37 3.22
C ILE A 227 -20.39 11.32 2.02
N ALA A 228 -21.59 11.35 1.43
CA ALA A 228 -21.90 12.22 0.30
C ALA A 228 -21.64 13.70 0.62
N THR A 229 -22.05 14.16 1.80
CA THR A 229 -21.85 15.54 2.26
C THR A 229 -20.36 15.86 2.37
N VAL A 230 -19.58 15.02 3.02
CA VAL A 230 -18.13 15.22 3.21
C VAL A 230 -17.37 15.11 1.88
N MET A 231 -17.79 14.23 0.96
CA MET A 231 -17.16 14.09 -0.35
C MET A 231 -17.45 15.29 -1.27
N SER A 232 -18.60 15.94 -1.12
CA SER A 232 -18.96 17.15 -1.89
C SER A 232 -18.26 18.43 -1.42
N GLU A 233 -17.63 18.43 -0.25
CA GLU A 233 -16.86 19.58 0.24
C GLU A 233 -15.63 19.85 -0.64
N GLU A 234 -15.36 21.12 -0.96
CA GLU A 234 -14.15 21.53 -1.66
C GLU A 234 -12.91 21.04 -0.92
N LYS A 235 -12.08 20.26 -1.60
CA LYS A 235 -10.79 19.79 -1.03
C LYS A 235 -9.88 20.99 -0.81
N ALA A 236 -9.22 21.03 0.35
CA ALA A 236 -8.30 22.10 0.70
C ALA A 236 -7.22 22.38 -0.37
N ASN A 237 -6.87 21.36 -1.16
CA ASN A 237 -5.89 21.45 -2.25
C ASN A 237 -6.46 22.10 -3.53
N GLN A 238 -7.79 22.22 -3.65
CA GLN A 238 -8.47 22.81 -4.81
C GLN A 238 -8.77 24.29 -4.61
N ARG A 239 -8.60 24.80 -3.39
CA ARG A 239 -8.72 26.25 -3.13
C ARG A 239 -7.53 26.96 -3.75
N GLU A 240 -7.81 27.87 -4.69
CA GLU A 240 -6.79 28.76 -5.20
C GLU A 240 -6.20 29.57 -4.02
N MET A 241 -4.93 29.34 -3.74
CA MET A 241 -4.23 30.05 -2.67
C MET A 241 -3.13 30.93 -3.26
N PHE A 242 -3.30 32.24 -3.12
CA PHE A 242 -2.24 33.18 -3.43
C PHE A 242 -1.30 33.30 -2.22
N LYS A 243 -0.09 32.75 -2.35
CA LYS A 243 0.92 32.77 -1.27
C LYS A 243 1.93 33.89 -1.52
N VAL A 244 2.03 34.84 -0.61
CA VAL A 244 3.05 35.88 -0.62
C VAL A 244 4.05 35.61 0.53
N PRO A 245 5.37 35.56 0.26
CA PRO A 245 6.37 35.42 1.30
C PRO A 245 6.24 36.56 2.33
N MET A 246 6.21 36.24 3.63
CA MET A 246 6.08 37.23 4.72
C MET A 246 7.18 38.29 4.66
N GLU A 247 8.38 37.98 4.19
CA GLU A 247 9.47 38.92 4.03
C GLU A 247 9.12 40.12 3.13
N ARG A 248 8.35 39.88 2.07
CA ARG A 248 7.86 40.92 1.17
C ARG A 248 6.81 41.81 1.84
N ILE A 249 5.97 41.25 2.71
CA ILE A 249 4.95 41.99 3.45
C ILE A 249 5.58 42.80 4.59
N ARG A 250 6.62 42.29 5.26
CA ARG A 250 7.34 42.95 6.32
C ARG A 250 7.95 44.29 5.91
N GLN A 251 8.24 44.50 4.64
CA GLN A 251 8.69 45.79 4.13
C GLN A 251 7.67 46.89 4.36
N TYR A 252 6.39 46.55 4.41
CA TYR A 252 5.29 47.49 4.60
C TYR A 252 4.74 47.49 6.04
N VAL A 253 4.83 46.33 6.73
CA VAL A 253 4.34 46.13 8.10
C VAL A 253 5.36 45.32 8.91
N PRO A 254 6.43 45.97 9.44
CA PRO A 254 7.61 45.26 9.98
C PRO A 254 7.33 44.28 11.13
N ASN A 255 6.37 44.60 12.00
CA ASN A 255 6.10 43.83 13.24
C ASN A 255 4.77 43.08 13.20
N ALA A 256 4.16 42.89 12.01
CA ALA A 256 2.88 42.21 11.88
C ALA A 256 3.01 40.69 12.03
N ASN A 257 2.08 40.07 12.75
CA ASN A 257 1.85 38.64 12.68
C ASN A 257 1.12 38.27 11.37
N ALA A 258 0.98 36.95 11.06
CA ALA A 258 0.39 36.51 9.81
C ALA A 258 -1.03 37.07 9.56
N LYS A 259 -1.89 37.10 10.57
CA LYS A 259 -3.25 37.62 10.50
C LYS A 259 -3.29 39.13 10.26
N GLN A 260 -2.40 39.89 10.91
CA GLN A 260 -2.30 41.33 10.69
C GLN A 260 -1.76 41.68 9.31
N ALA A 261 -0.84 40.86 8.79
CA ALA A 261 -0.32 41.00 7.43
C ALA A 261 -1.40 40.73 6.37
N GLU A 262 -2.22 39.71 6.58
CA GLU A 262 -3.35 39.40 5.73
C GLU A 262 -4.37 40.56 5.70
N ASP A 263 -4.79 41.03 6.87
CA ASP A 263 -5.71 42.18 7.00
C ASP A 263 -5.17 43.46 6.33
N PHE A 264 -3.86 43.70 6.48
CA PHE A 264 -3.19 44.82 5.80
C PHE A 264 -3.24 44.69 4.29
N VAL A 265 -2.93 43.48 3.74
CA VAL A 265 -2.96 43.24 2.29
C VAL A 265 -4.37 43.43 1.76
N LEU A 266 -5.40 42.89 2.40
CA LEU A 266 -6.80 43.05 1.98
C LEU A 266 -7.20 44.54 1.94
N LYS A 267 -6.88 45.30 2.98
CA LYS A 267 -7.15 46.75 3.03
C LYS A 267 -6.41 47.53 1.96
N ALA A 268 -5.15 47.16 1.68
CA ALA A 268 -4.35 47.77 0.61
C ALA A 268 -4.95 47.49 -0.77
N CYS A 269 -5.41 46.26 -1.02
CA CYS A 269 -6.10 45.90 -2.25
C CYS A 269 -7.41 46.65 -2.43
N GLU A 270 -8.24 46.81 -1.39
CA GLU A 270 -9.46 47.60 -1.44
C GLU A 270 -9.19 49.08 -1.75
N HIS A 271 -8.17 49.66 -1.09
CA HIS A 271 -7.79 51.05 -1.33
C HIS A 271 -7.30 51.23 -2.78
N TYR A 272 -6.47 50.33 -3.27
CA TYR A 272 -5.97 50.40 -4.63
C TYR A 272 -7.08 50.21 -5.68
N ARG A 273 -8.05 49.33 -5.43
CA ARG A 273 -9.24 49.18 -6.26
C ARG A 273 -10.05 50.48 -6.35
N LYS A 274 -10.28 51.14 -5.21
CA LYS A 274 -10.98 52.46 -5.16
C LYS A 274 -10.20 53.54 -5.91
N PHE A 275 -8.88 53.52 -5.84
CA PHE A 275 -8.00 54.42 -6.59
C PHE A 275 -8.13 54.20 -8.08
N LEU A 276 -8.08 52.97 -8.58
CA LEU A 276 -8.23 52.64 -9.99
C LEU A 276 -9.58 53.07 -10.53
N ILE A 277 -10.68 52.87 -9.80
CA ILE A 277 -12.02 53.30 -10.20
C ILE A 277 -12.09 54.85 -10.35
N ARG A 278 -11.46 55.58 -9.39
CA ARG A 278 -11.41 57.05 -9.46
C ARG A 278 -10.56 57.52 -10.65
N GLN A 279 -9.49 56.83 -10.99
CA GLN A 279 -8.65 57.14 -12.14
C GLN A 279 -9.42 56.96 -13.46
N ARG A 280 -10.07 55.82 -13.61
CA ARG A 280 -10.91 55.53 -14.79
C ARG A 280 -12.03 56.56 -15.02
N ASN A 281 -12.72 56.98 -13.94
CA ASN A 281 -13.75 58.00 -13.99
C ASN A 281 -13.22 59.42 -14.29
N ARG A 282 -11.91 59.65 -14.12
CA ARG A 282 -11.23 60.89 -14.52
C ARG A 282 -10.89 60.89 -16.02
N ASP A 283 -10.46 59.74 -16.52
CA ASP A 283 -10.05 59.56 -17.93
C ASP A 283 -11.27 59.52 -18.89
N GLU A 284 -12.46 59.24 -18.36
CA GLU A 284 -13.73 59.22 -19.08
C GLU A 284 -14.46 60.62 -19.05
N ARG A 285 -13.88 61.65 -18.43
CA ARG A 285 -14.36 63.03 -18.43
C ARG A 285 -13.46 63.97 -19.26
#